data_8f2be8c048619ca6e5208b67c6b8571a
#
_entry.id   8f2be8c048619ca6e5208b67c6b8571a
#
_cell.length_a   1.000
_cell.length_b   1.000
_cell.length_c   1.000
_cell.angle_alpha   90.00
_cell.angle_beta   90.00
_cell.angle_gamma   90.00
#
_symmetry.space_group_name_H-M   'P 1'
#
loop_
_entity.id
_entity.type
_entity.pdbx_description
1 polymer ?
#
loop_
_entity_poly.entity_id
_entity_poly.type
_entity_poly.pdbx_seq_one_letter_code
_entity_poly.pdbx_strand_id
1 'polypeptide(L)'
;MHFTKETSPLISVIVPAYNVEQYLDKCLESIVGQTYTNLEIILVNDGSTDETKRLCEAWKDKDERIQVVHQCNQGLSAARNTGIDISKGKYLCFIDSDDMVDSRFIEHLVEALRITGVLLSATSYTEILEGKYPATPQETKDRTLQIREMSFEEAMTSALNGGCVGFYAWGKLFDASLKSVLRFPEGKKFEDQAIMYKVFEQAGKIAYEDANDYYYLIRSGSLSHSQHSVNIEDSYYAFSAMENHFSPDECSFYTQITARKLAACADTYCSYMLQGDKSGRQKYLMLLKAGSKEARANKHLRPALKLVYALASTSPILLDRLLKLYVNLSSRT
;
A
#
# COMPACT_ATOMS: atom_id res chain seq x y z
N MET A 1 13.98 -27.66 -0.52
CA MET A 1 13.04 -28.65 -1.13
C MET A 1 12.51 -28.00 -2.41
N HIS A 2 12.75 -28.59 -3.57
CA HIS A 2 12.20 -28.03 -4.81
C HIS A 2 10.69 -28.38 -4.87
N PHE A 3 9.86 -27.35 -5.09
CA PHE A 3 8.45 -27.54 -5.36
C PHE A 3 8.28 -28.24 -6.71
N THR A 4 7.53 -29.34 -6.76
CA THR A 4 7.11 -29.94 -8.04
C THR A 4 5.75 -29.34 -8.42
N LYS A 5 5.47 -29.19 -9.72
CA LYS A 5 4.23 -28.59 -10.25
C LYS A 5 2.94 -29.26 -9.71
N GLU A 6 3.01 -30.53 -9.29
CA GLU A 6 1.86 -31.30 -8.76
C GLU A 6 1.53 -31.03 -7.28
N THR A 7 2.46 -30.45 -6.51
CA THR A 7 2.29 -30.22 -5.06
C THR A 7 2.23 -28.75 -4.67
N SER A 8 2.48 -27.84 -5.62
CA SER A 8 2.52 -26.39 -5.38
C SER A 8 1.15 -25.77 -5.63
N PRO A 9 0.54 -25.06 -4.67
CA PRO A 9 -0.73 -24.39 -4.89
C PRO A 9 -0.63 -23.29 -5.97
N LEU A 10 -1.69 -23.11 -6.76
CA LEU A 10 -1.77 -22.03 -7.75
C LEU A 10 -1.79 -20.67 -7.03
N ILE A 11 -1.02 -19.71 -7.54
CA ILE A 11 -0.99 -18.33 -7.06
C ILE A 11 -1.44 -17.39 -8.17
N SER A 12 -2.40 -16.54 -7.87
CA SER A 12 -2.84 -15.46 -8.76
C SER A 12 -2.02 -14.20 -8.46
N VAL A 13 -1.15 -13.83 -9.38
CA VAL A 13 -0.41 -12.56 -9.34
C VAL A 13 -1.20 -11.51 -10.09
N ILE A 14 -1.73 -10.53 -9.38
CA ILE A 14 -2.59 -9.45 -9.91
C ILE A 14 -1.72 -8.21 -10.14
N VAL A 15 -1.65 -7.76 -11.38
CA VAL A 15 -0.84 -6.61 -11.81
C VAL A 15 -1.76 -5.55 -12.44
N PRO A 16 -2.18 -4.52 -11.69
CA PRO A 16 -2.92 -3.40 -12.24
C PRO A 16 -1.98 -2.49 -13.05
N ALA A 17 -2.37 -2.09 -14.26
CA ALA A 17 -1.55 -1.28 -15.14
C ALA A 17 -2.33 -0.09 -15.71
N TYR A 18 -1.78 1.13 -15.58
CA TYR A 18 -2.31 2.34 -16.18
C TYR A 18 -1.19 3.32 -16.53
N ASN A 19 -0.95 3.55 -17.83
CA ASN A 19 0.08 4.45 -18.35
C ASN A 19 1.47 4.16 -17.75
N VAL A 20 1.96 2.94 -17.93
CA VAL A 20 3.22 2.40 -17.37
C VAL A 20 4.13 1.81 -18.44
N GLU A 21 4.03 2.29 -19.69
CA GLU A 21 4.81 1.78 -20.83
C GLU A 21 6.32 1.70 -20.59
N GLN A 22 6.87 2.56 -19.71
CA GLN A 22 8.30 2.63 -19.42
C GLN A 22 8.77 1.58 -18.39
N TYR A 23 7.84 1.00 -17.61
CA TYR A 23 8.13 0.16 -16.45
C TYR A 23 7.66 -1.28 -16.60
N LEU A 24 6.55 -1.48 -17.34
CA LEU A 24 5.81 -2.73 -17.43
C LEU A 24 6.68 -3.93 -17.84
N ASP A 25 7.60 -3.75 -18.79
CA ASP A 25 8.47 -4.83 -19.25
C ASP A 25 9.33 -5.40 -18.10
N LYS A 26 9.97 -4.52 -17.31
CA LYS A 26 10.80 -4.95 -16.18
C LYS A 26 10.00 -5.60 -15.06
N CYS A 27 8.80 -5.06 -14.79
CA CYS A 27 7.89 -5.66 -13.82
C CYS A 27 7.55 -7.10 -14.24
N LEU A 28 7.07 -7.29 -15.47
CA LEU A 28 6.65 -8.60 -15.95
C LEU A 28 7.84 -9.56 -16.13
N GLU A 29 9.02 -9.11 -16.55
CA GLU A 29 10.25 -9.92 -16.56
C GLU A 29 10.55 -10.48 -15.16
N SER A 30 10.42 -9.67 -14.11
CA SER A 30 10.65 -10.11 -12.73
C SER A 30 9.61 -11.13 -12.23
N ILE A 31 8.34 -11.03 -12.70
CA ILE A 31 7.27 -11.94 -12.33
C ILE A 31 7.36 -13.27 -13.10
N VAL A 32 7.62 -13.20 -14.39
CA VAL A 32 7.76 -14.40 -15.25
C VAL A 32 8.99 -15.21 -14.84
N GLY A 33 10.05 -14.54 -14.39
CA GLY A 33 11.31 -15.13 -13.92
C GLY A 33 11.26 -15.71 -12.50
N GLN A 34 10.11 -15.80 -11.84
CA GLN A 34 10.00 -16.37 -10.50
C GLN A 34 10.37 -17.87 -10.45
N THR A 35 11.10 -18.26 -9.41
CA THR A 35 11.44 -19.68 -9.15
C THR A 35 10.21 -20.53 -8.85
N TYR A 36 9.18 -19.92 -8.26
CA TYR A 36 7.86 -20.53 -8.08
C TYR A 36 7.08 -20.46 -9.39
N THR A 37 6.81 -21.61 -10.02
CA THR A 37 6.31 -21.67 -11.41
C THR A 37 4.79 -21.81 -11.55
N ASN A 38 4.08 -22.31 -10.52
CA ASN A 38 2.63 -22.51 -10.59
C ASN A 38 1.86 -21.20 -10.36
N LEU A 39 1.93 -20.32 -11.35
CA LEU A 39 1.35 -18.98 -11.35
C LEU A 39 0.29 -18.83 -12.42
N GLU A 40 -0.76 -18.04 -12.15
CA GLU A 40 -1.52 -17.30 -13.13
C GLU A 40 -1.23 -15.81 -12.93
N ILE A 41 -0.93 -15.10 -13.99
CA ILE A 41 -0.58 -13.68 -13.96
C ILE A 41 -1.74 -12.90 -14.58
N ILE A 42 -2.45 -12.13 -13.79
CA ILE A 42 -3.65 -11.38 -14.19
C ILE A 42 -3.24 -9.92 -14.37
N LEU A 43 -3.01 -9.54 -15.63
CA LEU A 43 -2.61 -8.20 -16.01
C LEU A 43 -3.86 -7.40 -16.38
N VAL A 44 -4.22 -6.41 -15.54
CA VAL A 44 -5.43 -5.59 -15.72
C VAL A 44 -5.03 -4.21 -16.23
N ASN A 45 -5.23 -3.98 -17.54
CA ASN A 45 -5.03 -2.66 -18.13
C ASN A 45 -6.27 -1.79 -17.91
N ASP A 46 -6.15 -0.79 -17.05
CA ASP A 46 -7.21 0.12 -16.63
C ASP A 46 -7.36 1.33 -17.60
N GLY A 47 -7.54 1.05 -18.88
CA GLY A 47 -7.81 2.08 -19.88
C GLY A 47 -6.62 2.98 -20.21
N SER A 48 -5.40 2.41 -20.28
CA SER A 48 -4.18 3.16 -20.65
C SER A 48 -4.31 3.83 -22.03
N THR A 49 -3.70 5.00 -22.15
CA THR A 49 -3.68 5.84 -23.35
C THR A 49 -2.31 5.89 -24.05
N ASP A 50 -1.30 5.28 -23.42
CA ASP A 50 0.07 5.09 -23.93
C ASP A 50 0.23 3.67 -24.54
N GLU A 51 1.46 3.22 -24.77
CA GLU A 51 1.78 1.89 -25.31
C GLU A 51 1.52 0.71 -24.35
N THR A 52 1.09 0.97 -23.10
CA THR A 52 0.84 -0.07 -22.09
C THR A 52 -0.09 -1.17 -22.61
N LYS A 53 -1.18 -0.81 -23.32
CA LYS A 53 -2.11 -1.80 -23.88
C LYS A 53 -1.43 -2.74 -24.86
N ARG A 54 -0.59 -2.23 -25.77
CA ARG A 54 0.16 -3.03 -26.75
C ARG A 54 1.16 -3.97 -26.05
N LEU A 55 1.85 -3.46 -25.01
CA LEU A 55 2.78 -4.27 -24.24
C LEU A 55 2.06 -5.40 -23.50
N CYS A 56 0.87 -5.16 -22.93
CA CYS A 56 0.07 -6.21 -22.27
C CYS A 56 -0.21 -7.38 -23.23
N GLU A 57 -0.67 -7.10 -24.45
CA GLU A 57 -0.96 -8.14 -25.45
C GLU A 57 0.33 -8.87 -25.88
N ALA A 58 1.44 -8.12 -26.08
CA ALA A 58 2.71 -8.74 -26.41
C ALA A 58 3.24 -9.70 -25.33
N TRP A 59 2.99 -9.41 -24.07
CA TRP A 59 3.36 -10.29 -22.96
C TRP A 59 2.47 -11.52 -22.85
N LYS A 60 1.17 -11.39 -23.10
CA LYS A 60 0.25 -12.52 -23.19
C LYS A 60 0.65 -13.53 -24.28
N ASP A 61 1.17 -13.03 -25.40
CA ASP A 61 1.66 -13.91 -26.46
C ASP A 61 3.01 -14.59 -26.12
N LYS A 62 3.78 -14.04 -25.19
CA LYS A 62 5.08 -14.58 -24.74
C LYS A 62 4.98 -15.63 -23.66
N ASP A 63 3.98 -15.56 -22.77
CA ASP A 63 3.85 -16.46 -21.62
C ASP A 63 2.39 -16.87 -21.39
N GLU A 64 2.08 -18.16 -21.52
CA GLU A 64 0.74 -18.72 -21.39
C GLU A 64 0.10 -18.53 -20.00
N ARG A 65 0.88 -18.22 -18.98
CA ARG A 65 0.40 -17.92 -17.62
C ARG A 65 -0.24 -16.54 -17.52
N ILE A 66 -0.02 -15.66 -18.51
CA ILE A 66 -0.52 -14.29 -18.52
C ILE A 66 -1.92 -14.23 -19.11
N GLN A 67 -2.87 -13.76 -18.31
CA GLN A 67 -4.21 -13.37 -18.74
C GLN A 67 -4.31 -11.84 -18.72
N VAL A 68 -4.71 -11.23 -19.84
CA VAL A 68 -4.92 -9.79 -19.95
C VAL A 68 -6.40 -9.47 -19.89
N VAL A 69 -6.74 -8.46 -19.08
CA VAL A 69 -8.08 -7.84 -19.04
C VAL A 69 -7.94 -6.36 -19.37
N HIS A 70 -8.73 -5.88 -20.33
CA HIS A 70 -8.85 -4.46 -20.63
C HIS A 70 -10.18 -3.93 -20.12
N GLN A 71 -10.13 -2.87 -19.34
CA GLN A 71 -11.32 -2.15 -18.87
C GLN A 71 -11.21 -0.65 -19.16
N CYS A 72 -12.32 0.08 -19.12
CA CYS A 72 -12.28 1.54 -19.08
C CYS A 72 -11.64 1.99 -17.77
N ASN A 73 -10.94 3.12 -17.78
CA ASN A 73 -10.28 3.63 -16.57
C ASN A 73 -11.30 3.87 -15.44
N GLN A 74 -11.17 3.11 -14.37
CA GLN A 74 -11.97 3.17 -13.15
C GLN A 74 -11.09 3.30 -11.89
N GLY A 75 -9.77 3.37 -12.08
CA GLY A 75 -8.77 3.55 -11.03
C GLY A 75 -8.25 2.24 -10.43
N LEU A 76 -7.18 2.37 -9.66
CA LEU A 76 -6.39 1.27 -9.10
C LEU A 76 -7.23 0.25 -8.32
N SER A 77 -8.18 0.73 -7.50
CA SER A 77 -9.10 -0.13 -6.75
C SER A 77 -9.92 -1.05 -7.65
N ALA A 78 -10.51 -0.50 -8.72
CA ALA A 78 -11.32 -1.27 -9.66
C ALA A 78 -10.45 -2.29 -10.41
N ALA A 79 -9.24 -1.91 -10.83
CA ALA A 79 -8.32 -2.84 -11.49
C ALA A 79 -7.91 -4.00 -10.57
N ARG A 80 -7.59 -3.73 -9.30
CA ARG A 80 -7.31 -4.79 -8.32
C ARG A 80 -8.53 -5.68 -8.07
N ASN A 81 -9.73 -5.09 -7.91
CA ASN A 81 -10.98 -5.84 -7.72
C ASN A 81 -11.29 -6.74 -8.92
N THR A 82 -11.12 -6.26 -10.15
CA THR A 82 -11.25 -7.06 -11.38
C THR A 82 -10.32 -8.27 -11.34
N GLY A 83 -9.05 -8.06 -10.96
CA GLY A 83 -8.09 -9.15 -10.82
C GLY A 83 -8.50 -10.19 -9.74
N ILE A 84 -9.02 -9.72 -8.60
CA ILE A 84 -9.53 -10.61 -7.53
C ILE A 84 -10.71 -11.44 -8.02
N ASP A 85 -11.63 -10.84 -8.79
CA ASP A 85 -12.87 -11.51 -9.24
C ASP A 85 -12.60 -12.70 -10.17
N ILE A 86 -11.59 -12.58 -11.02
CA ILE A 86 -11.26 -13.64 -11.99
C ILE A 86 -10.17 -14.60 -11.49
N SER A 87 -9.53 -14.30 -10.36
CA SER A 87 -8.45 -15.12 -9.80
C SER A 87 -8.94 -16.48 -9.32
N LYS A 88 -8.16 -17.54 -9.65
CA LYS A 88 -8.45 -18.95 -9.36
C LYS A 88 -7.46 -19.54 -8.35
N GLY A 89 -6.39 -18.82 -8.05
CA GLY A 89 -5.33 -19.27 -7.15
C GLY A 89 -5.82 -19.51 -5.72
N LYS A 90 -5.16 -20.44 -5.05
CA LYS A 90 -5.30 -20.62 -3.60
C LYS A 90 -4.81 -19.41 -2.84
N TYR A 91 -3.85 -18.72 -3.41
CA TYR A 91 -3.30 -17.48 -2.85
C TYR A 91 -3.34 -16.36 -3.89
N LEU A 92 -3.43 -15.11 -3.39
CA LEU A 92 -3.37 -13.88 -4.18
C LEU A 92 -2.14 -13.08 -3.81
N CYS A 93 -1.50 -12.49 -4.82
CA CYS A 93 -0.38 -11.57 -4.67
C CYS A 93 -0.65 -10.34 -5.53
N PHE A 94 -0.37 -9.13 -5.01
CA PHE A 94 -0.42 -7.90 -5.79
C PHE A 94 1.00 -7.40 -6.04
N ILE A 95 1.27 -7.01 -7.28
CA ILE A 95 2.52 -6.36 -7.67
C ILE A 95 2.13 -5.12 -8.49
N ASP A 96 2.59 -3.94 -8.06
CA ASP A 96 2.33 -2.72 -8.80
C ASP A 96 3.19 -2.69 -10.08
N SER A 97 2.63 -2.26 -11.19
CA SER A 97 3.20 -2.44 -12.54
C SER A 97 4.44 -1.59 -12.83
N ASP A 98 4.83 -0.71 -11.94
CA ASP A 98 6.08 0.06 -11.96
C ASP A 98 7.17 -0.52 -11.03
N ASP A 99 6.84 -1.51 -10.20
CA ASP A 99 7.75 -2.16 -9.27
C ASP A 99 8.38 -3.44 -9.86
N MET A 100 9.31 -4.04 -9.11
CA MET A 100 9.95 -5.32 -9.45
C MET A 100 10.07 -6.19 -8.21
N VAL A 101 10.30 -7.49 -8.43
CA VAL A 101 10.48 -8.46 -7.35
C VAL A 101 11.72 -9.33 -7.59
N ASP A 102 12.34 -9.81 -6.50
CA ASP A 102 13.41 -10.81 -6.59
C ASP A 102 12.88 -12.12 -7.17
N SER A 103 13.74 -12.90 -7.79
CA SER A 103 13.37 -14.19 -8.40
C SER A 103 12.76 -15.20 -7.42
N ARG A 104 13.03 -15.08 -6.12
CA ARG A 104 12.52 -15.96 -5.06
C ARG A 104 11.39 -15.34 -4.22
N PHE A 105 10.93 -14.16 -4.56
CA PHE A 105 9.92 -13.42 -3.81
C PHE A 105 8.67 -14.25 -3.48
N ILE A 106 8.07 -14.89 -4.48
CA ILE A 106 6.88 -15.73 -4.27
C ILE A 106 7.24 -17.00 -3.49
N GLU A 107 8.37 -17.62 -3.76
CA GLU A 107 8.84 -18.81 -3.05
C GLU A 107 8.99 -18.53 -1.53
N HIS A 108 9.58 -17.40 -1.15
CA HIS A 108 9.78 -17.01 0.24
C HIS A 108 8.45 -16.74 0.95
N LEU A 109 7.52 -16.05 0.31
CA LEU A 109 6.19 -15.81 0.87
C LEU A 109 5.40 -17.11 1.07
N VAL A 110 5.48 -18.04 0.11
CA VAL A 110 4.84 -19.38 0.22
C VAL A 110 5.49 -20.19 1.36
N GLU A 111 6.80 -20.16 1.46
CA GLU A 111 7.51 -20.87 2.53
C GLU A 111 7.13 -20.32 3.92
N ALA A 112 6.96 -19.00 4.05
CA ALA A 112 6.50 -18.37 5.27
C ALA A 112 5.09 -18.87 5.68
N LEU A 113 4.14 -18.96 4.72
CA LEU A 113 2.81 -19.53 4.99
C LEU A 113 2.88 -21.02 5.33
N ARG A 114 3.75 -21.77 4.66
CA ARG A 114 3.89 -23.22 4.90
C ARG A 114 4.44 -23.52 6.29
N ILE A 115 5.41 -22.75 6.76
CA ILE A 115 6.03 -22.95 8.07
C ILE A 115 5.08 -22.57 9.20
N THR A 116 4.37 -21.46 9.06
CA THR A 116 3.54 -20.90 10.12
C THR A 116 2.09 -21.36 10.10
N GLY A 117 1.57 -21.76 8.94
CA GLY A 117 0.17 -22.15 8.77
C GLY A 117 -0.84 -20.98 8.85
N VAL A 118 -0.37 -19.72 8.78
CA VAL A 118 -1.24 -18.54 8.82
C VAL A 118 -1.82 -18.21 7.43
N LEU A 119 -2.78 -17.29 7.37
CA LEU A 119 -3.50 -16.93 6.13
C LEU A 119 -2.84 -15.79 5.33
N LEU A 120 -1.84 -15.13 5.87
CA LEU A 120 -1.20 -13.96 5.28
C LEU A 120 0.30 -13.98 5.57
N SER A 121 1.12 -13.86 4.50
CA SER A 121 2.55 -13.57 4.64
C SER A 121 2.91 -12.21 4.05
N ALA A 122 3.99 -11.63 4.54
CA ALA A 122 4.50 -10.33 4.12
C ALA A 122 6.03 -10.32 4.13
N THR A 123 6.61 -9.59 3.18
CA THR A 123 8.04 -9.31 3.11
C THR A 123 8.36 -7.85 3.37
N SER A 124 9.63 -7.57 3.62
CA SER A 124 10.19 -6.22 3.56
C SER A 124 10.43 -5.77 2.12
N TYR A 125 10.77 -4.50 1.93
CA TYR A 125 11.05 -3.95 0.60
C TYR A 125 12.30 -3.06 0.60
N THR A 126 12.83 -2.88 -0.59
CA THR A 126 13.93 -1.95 -0.86
C THR A 126 13.44 -0.84 -1.80
N GLU A 127 13.64 0.41 -1.41
CA GLU A 127 13.39 1.54 -2.29
C GLU A 127 14.48 1.66 -3.34
N ILE A 128 14.08 1.75 -4.61
CA ILE A 128 14.99 1.96 -5.74
C ILE A 128 14.65 3.26 -6.47
N LEU A 129 15.67 3.99 -6.88
CA LEU A 129 15.48 5.19 -7.68
C LEU A 129 15.38 4.85 -9.16
N GLU A 130 14.60 5.62 -9.91
CA GLU A 130 14.50 5.51 -11.36
C GLU A 130 15.89 5.48 -12.03
N GLY A 131 16.10 4.50 -12.90
CA GLY A 131 17.40 4.27 -13.54
C GLY A 131 18.44 3.48 -12.70
N LYS A 132 18.18 3.21 -11.43
CA LYS A 132 19.04 2.40 -10.53
C LYS A 132 18.44 1.03 -10.26
N TYR A 133 18.07 0.32 -11.30
CA TYR A 133 17.52 -1.03 -11.16
C TYR A 133 18.60 -2.01 -10.71
N PRO A 134 18.31 -2.98 -9.85
CA PRO A 134 19.26 -4.04 -9.54
C PRO A 134 19.67 -4.75 -10.83
N ALA A 135 20.96 -4.93 -11.03
CA ALA A 135 21.49 -5.71 -12.14
C ALA A 135 21.10 -7.17 -11.92
N THR A 136 20.12 -7.66 -12.69
CA THR A 136 19.55 -9.02 -12.63
C THR A 136 19.09 -9.44 -11.23
N PRO A 137 18.04 -10.25 -11.10
CA PRO A 137 17.67 -10.85 -9.82
C PRO A 137 18.96 -11.45 -9.24
N GLN A 138 19.51 -10.82 -8.21
CA GLN A 138 20.64 -11.44 -7.53
C GLN A 138 20.11 -12.79 -7.06
N GLU A 139 20.71 -13.87 -7.54
CA GLU A 139 20.68 -15.13 -6.80
C GLU A 139 21.19 -14.78 -5.40
N THR A 140 20.30 -14.48 -4.49
CA THR A 140 20.62 -14.33 -3.07
C THR A 140 21.02 -15.73 -2.62
N LYS A 141 22.34 -16.00 -2.74
CA LYS A 141 22.94 -17.26 -2.32
C LYS A 141 22.50 -17.53 -0.90
N ASP A 142 21.80 -18.65 -0.71
CA ASP A 142 21.55 -19.35 0.58
C ASP A 142 21.47 -18.45 1.84
N ARG A 143 20.67 -17.37 1.75
CA ARG A 143 20.32 -16.63 2.94
C ARG A 143 19.30 -17.47 3.72
N THR A 144 19.60 -17.79 4.96
CA THR A 144 18.61 -18.39 5.86
C THR A 144 17.50 -17.38 6.09
N LEU A 145 16.33 -17.66 5.55
CA LEU A 145 15.15 -16.81 5.67
C LEU A 145 14.73 -16.71 7.15
N GLN A 146 14.65 -15.51 7.67
CA GLN A 146 14.15 -15.27 9.02
C GLN A 146 12.64 -15.06 8.97
N ILE A 147 11.91 -16.09 9.37
CA ILE A 147 10.44 -16.06 9.41
C ILE A 147 9.99 -15.92 10.86
N ARG A 148 9.09 -14.97 11.11
CA ARG A 148 8.42 -14.82 12.40
C ARG A 148 6.92 -14.65 12.25
N GLU A 149 6.16 -15.19 13.17
CA GLU A 149 4.76 -14.85 13.31
C GLU A 149 4.61 -13.51 14.04
N MET A 150 3.74 -12.68 13.54
CA MET A 150 3.27 -11.45 14.19
C MET A 150 1.79 -11.63 14.53
N SER A 151 1.41 -11.26 15.73
CA SER A 151 -0.01 -11.15 16.10
C SER A 151 -0.67 -10.01 15.31
N PHE A 152 -2.00 -10.00 15.27
CA PHE A 152 -2.79 -8.90 14.71
C PHE A 152 -2.36 -7.54 15.29
N GLU A 153 -2.18 -7.44 16.61
CA GLU A 153 -1.77 -6.21 17.29
C GLU A 153 -0.37 -5.74 16.90
N GLU A 154 0.59 -6.67 16.77
CA GLU A 154 1.95 -6.36 16.30
C GLU A 154 1.93 -5.86 14.85
N ALA A 155 1.15 -6.49 13.97
CA ALA A 155 1.00 -6.09 12.58
C ALA A 155 0.35 -4.70 12.46
N MET A 156 -0.72 -4.43 13.20
CA MET A 156 -1.36 -3.11 13.26
C MET A 156 -0.40 -2.05 13.79
N THR A 157 0.32 -2.34 14.86
CA THR A 157 1.31 -1.43 15.44
C THR A 157 2.43 -1.13 14.45
N SER A 158 2.92 -2.15 13.73
CA SER A 158 3.91 -2.00 12.67
C SER A 158 3.39 -1.08 11.55
N ALA A 159 2.20 -1.35 11.02
CA ALA A 159 1.62 -0.57 9.92
C ALA A 159 1.35 0.89 10.32
N LEU A 160 0.86 1.13 11.52
CA LEU A 160 0.60 2.48 12.05
C LEU A 160 1.88 3.29 12.27
N ASN A 161 3.01 2.65 12.58
CA ASN A 161 4.28 3.31 12.87
C ASN A 161 5.28 3.33 11.70
N GLY A 162 4.91 2.79 10.53
CA GLY A 162 5.82 2.67 9.37
C GLY A 162 6.91 1.63 9.59
N GLY A 163 6.55 0.50 10.24
CA GLY A 163 7.43 -0.64 10.45
C GLY A 163 7.48 -1.60 9.25
N CYS A 164 7.96 -2.82 9.49
CA CYS A 164 8.22 -3.81 8.44
C CYS A 164 6.97 -4.36 7.73
N VAL A 165 5.80 -4.31 8.36
CA VAL A 165 4.51 -4.62 7.74
C VAL A 165 3.71 -3.33 7.66
N GLY A 166 3.32 -2.92 6.45
CA GLY A 166 2.53 -1.71 6.20
C GLY A 166 1.13 -2.04 5.68
N PHE A 167 0.29 -1.00 5.51
CA PHE A 167 -1.06 -1.15 4.94
C PHE A 167 -1.07 -1.36 3.42
N TYR A 168 0.06 -1.22 2.70
CA TYR A 168 0.13 -1.47 1.27
C TYR A 168 -0.28 -2.92 0.91
N ALA A 169 -0.92 -3.09 -0.26
CA ALA A 169 -1.39 -4.40 -0.72
C ALA A 169 -0.26 -5.27 -1.30
N TRP A 170 0.76 -4.63 -1.91
CA TRP A 170 1.92 -5.31 -2.48
C TRP A 170 2.85 -5.90 -1.40
N GLY A 171 3.80 -6.73 -1.79
CA GLY A 171 4.74 -7.37 -0.88
C GLY A 171 4.10 -8.38 0.08
N LYS A 172 2.94 -8.95 -0.30
CA LYS A 172 2.16 -9.86 0.52
C LYS A 172 1.56 -11.01 -0.30
N LEU A 173 1.32 -12.13 0.38
CA LEU A 173 0.61 -13.29 -0.17
C LEU A 173 -0.59 -13.59 0.73
N PHE A 174 -1.78 -13.53 0.16
CA PHE A 174 -3.07 -13.65 0.84
C PHE A 174 -3.70 -15.00 0.53
N ASP A 175 -4.14 -15.76 1.53
CA ASP A 175 -5.01 -16.92 1.29
C ASP A 175 -6.34 -16.46 0.68
N ALA A 176 -6.87 -17.23 -0.28
CA ALA A 176 -8.09 -16.87 -1.00
C ALA A 176 -9.34 -16.78 -0.09
N SER A 177 -9.31 -17.35 1.11
CA SER A 177 -10.38 -17.19 2.11
C SER A 177 -10.53 -15.73 2.59
N LEU A 178 -9.49 -14.89 2.41
CA LEU A 178 -9.53 -13.47 2.74
C LEU A 178 -10.19 -12.59 1.65
N LYS A 179 -10.60 -13.15 0.50
CA LYS A 179 -11.21 -12.40 -0.61
C LYS A 179 -12.42 -11.55 -0.19
N SER A 180 -13.18 -11.99 0.80
CA SER A 180 -14.39 -11.28 1.26
C SER A 180 -14.08 -9.91 1.88
N VAL A 181 -12.93 -9.77 2.53
CA VAL A 181 -12.46 -8.51 3.14
C VAL A 181 -11.40 -7.81 2.29
N LEU A 182 -10.81 -8.51 1.31
CA LEU A 182 -9.82 -7.98 0.38
C LEU A 182 -10.53 -7.31 -0.81
N ARG A 183 -11.29 -6.23 -0.53
CA ARG A 183 -12.05 -5.47 -1.52
C ARG A 183 -11.73 -3.99 -1.40
N PHE A 184 -11.12 -3.47 -2.44
CA PHE A 184 -10.65 -2.09 -2.49
C PHE A 184 -11.81 -1.13 -2.80
N PRO A 185 -12.01 -0.04 -2.01
CA PRO A 185 -13.05 0.95 -2.28
C PRO A 185 -12.73 1.73 -3.56
N GLU A 186 -13.63 1.68 -4.53
CA GLU A 186 -13.46 2.35 -5.82
C GLU A 186 -13.58 3.88 -5.68
N GLY A 187 -12.84 4.60 -6.54
CA GLY A 187 -12.82 6.07 -6.55
C GLY A 187 -12.15 6.70 -5.33
N LYS A 188 -11.48 5.90 -4.48
CA LYS A 188 -10.75 6.37 -3.30
C LYS A 188 -9.24 6.25 -3.50
N LYS A 189 -8.49 7.22 -2.95
CA LYS A 189 -7.05 7.07 -2.68
C LYS A 189 -6.84 6.46 -1.30
N PHE A 190 -5.64 5.93 -1.05
CA PHE A 190 -5.35 5.20 0.19
C PHE A 190 -6.33 4.04 0.41
N GLU A 191 -6.70 3.38 -0.69
CA GLU A 191 -7.65 2.28 -0.76
C GLU A 191 -7.20 1.07 0.08
N ASP A 192 -5.89 0.85 0.16
CA ASP A 192 -5.25 -0.17 0.97
C ASP A 192 -5.36 0.13 2.46
N GLN A 193 -5.14 1.39 2.90
CA GLN A 193 -5.36 1.80 4.29
C GLN A 193 -6.80 1.57 4.73
N ALA A 194 -7.76 1.72 3.80
CA ALA A 194 -9.18 1.58 4.10
C ALA A 194 -9.62 0.13 4.37
N ILE A 195 -8.84 -0.87 3.93
CA ILE A 195 -9.25 -2.29 4.05
C ILE A 195 -8.23 -3.16 4.80
N MET A 196 -6.94 -2.85 4.74
CA MET A 196 -5.90 -3.77 5.18
C MET A 196 -6.00 -4.12 6.68
N TYR A 197 -6.49 -3.20 7.51
CA TYR A 197 -6.75 -3.51 8.92
C TYR A 197 -7.78 -4.62 9.13
N LYS A 198 -8.81 -4.70 8.26
CA LYS A 198 -9.81 -5.80 8.29
C LYS A 198 -9.20 -7.11 7.81
N VAL A 199 -8.30 -7.04 6.83
CA VAL A 199 -7.56 -8.21 6.35
C VAL A 199 -6.66 -8.75 7.46
N PHE A 200 -5.93 -7.89 8.18
CA PHE A 200 -5.09 -8.29 9.31
C PHE A 200 -5.92 -8.88 10.45
N GLU A 201 -7.07 -8.28 10.77
CA GLU A 201 -7.99 -8.77 11.78
C GLU A 201 -8.51 -10.18 11.43
N GLN A 202 -8.98 -10.38 10.20
CA GLN A 202 -9.47 -11.69 9.76
C GLN A 202 -8.36 -12.74 9.66
N ALA A 203 -7.15 -12.36 9.29
CA ALA A 203 -6.00 -13.25 9.27
C ALA A 203 -5.55 -13.64 10.70
N GLY A 204 -5.76 -12.78 11.69
CA GLY A 204 -5.40 -12.97 13.10
C GLY A 204 -3.90 -12.96 13.36
N LYS A 205 -3.11 -13.63 12.51
CA LYS A 205 -1.65 -13.65 12.53
C LYS A 205 -1.09 -13.47 11.12
N ILE A 206 0.12 -12.94 11.04
CA ILE A 206 0.87 -12.69 9.80
C ILE A 206 2.24 -13.34 9.91
N ALA A 207 2.65 -14.07 8.88
CA ALA A 207 4.04 -14.51 8.73
C ALA A 207 4.84 -13.38 8.08
N TYR A 208 5.79 -12.83 8.80
CA TYR A 208 6.73 -11.86 8.25
C TYR A 208 8.07 -12.52 7.96
N GLU A 209 8.62 -12.26 6.77
CA GLU A 209 9.96 -12.66 6.38
C GLU A 209 10.80 -11.43 5.99
N ASP A 210 12.12 -11.50 6.18
CA ASP A 210 13.03 -10.35 6.11
C ASP A 210 13.90 -10.30 4.84
N ALA A 211 13.51 -11.00 3.76
CA ALA A 211 14.34 -11.12 2.56
C ALA A 211 14.51 -9.81 1.77
N ASN A 212 13.60 -8.85 1.92
CA ASN A 212 13.55 -7.59 1.15
C ASN A 212 13.42 -7.81 -0.37
N ASP A 213 12.60 -8.75 -0.74
CA ASP A 213 12.46 -9.23 -2.12
C ASP A 213 11.58 -8.35 -3.02
N TYR A 214 10.98 -7.30 -2.46
CA TYR A 214 10.16 -6.35 -3.19
C TYR A 214 10.95 -5.06 -3.44
N TYR A 215 11.07 -4.62 -4.70
CA TYR A 215 11.77 -3.41 -5.11
C TYR A 215 10.75 -2.32 -5.47
N TYR A 216 10.52 -1.40 -4.52
CA TYR A 216 9.61 -0.28 -4.68
C TYR A 216 10.28 0.86 -5.45
N LEU A 217 9.72 1.22 -6.62
CA LEU A 217 10.29 2.26 -7.47
C LEU A 217 9.85 3.67 -7.06
N ILE A 218 10.83 4.49 -6.65
CA ILE A 218 10.64 5.93 -6.45
C ILE A 218 10.86 6.64 -7.78
N ARG A 219 9.77 7.18 -8.36
CA ARG A 219 9.81 7.93 -9.63
C ARG A 219 9.05 9.25 -9.55
N SER A 220 9.41 10.17 -10.45
CA SER A 220 8.65 11.40 -10.64
C SER A 220 7.24 11.06 -11.17
N GLY A 221 6.18 11.58 -10.53
CA GLY A 221 4.79 11.31 -10.90
C GLY A 221 4.16 10.09 -10.25
N SER A 222 4.83 9.41 -9.31
CA SER A 222 4.21 8.39 -8.46
C SER A 222 3.00 8.96 -7.71
N LEU A 223 1.93 8.16 -7.60
CA LEU A 223 0.70 8.54 -6.89
C LEU A 223 0.98 8.88 -5.42
N SER A 224 1.95 8.22 -4.80
CA SER A 224 2.36 8.43 -3.41
C SER A 224 3.12 9.75 -3.17
N HIS A 225 3.76 10.30 -4.20
CA HIS A 225 4.55 11.54 -4.11
C HIS A 225 3.85 12.78 -4.70
N SER A 226 2.64 12.66 -5.25
CA SER A 226 1.90 13.81 -5.77
C SER A 226 1.37 14.68 -4.62
N GLN A 227 2.11 15.71 -4.25
CA GLN A 227 1.80 16.66 -3.16
C GLN A 227 0.48 17.44 -3.33
N HIS A 228 -0.17 17.37 -4.50
CA HIS A 228 -1.36 18.16 -4.83
C HIS A 228 -2.54 17.31 -5.32
N SER A 229 -2.67 16.10 -4.83
CA SER A 229 -3.76 15.23 -5.28
C SER A 229 -5.11 15.65 -4.69
N VAL A 230 -6.12 15.66 -5.54
CA VAL A 230 -7.50 16.07 -5.28
C VAL A 230 -8.18 15.31 -4.12
N ASN A 231 -7.62 14.22 -3.63
CA ASN A 231 -8.26 13.30 -2.67
C ASN A 231 -7.46 13.07 -1.38
N ILE A 232 -6.77 14.10 -0.88
CA ILE A 232 -6.04 14.01 0.40
C ILE A 232 -6.97 13.72 1.60
N GLU A 233 -8.25 14.04 1.47
CA GLU A 233 -9.28 13.70 2.46
C GLU A 233 -9.43 12.19 2.66
N ASP A 234 -9.13 11.37 1.67
CA ASP A 234 -9.39 9.93 1.73
C ASP A 234 -8.56 9.24 2.82
N SER A 235 -7.33 9.72 3.08
CA SER A 235 -6.53 9.24 4.22
C SER A 235 -7.19 9.56 5.58
N TYR A 236 -7.73 10.78 5.74
CA TYR A 236 -8.48 11.14 6.95
C TYR A 236 -9.71 10.23 7.13
N TYR A 237 -10.46 9.97 6.05
CA TYR A 237 -11.62 9.08 6.11
C TYR A 237 -11.24 7.62 6.36
N ALA A 238 -10.13 7.13 5.79
CA ALA A 238 -9.63 5.79 6.04
C ALA A 238 -9.29 5.58 7.54
N PHE A 239 -8.54 6.51 8.15
CA PHE A 239 -8.24 6.43 9.58
C PHE A 239 -9.45 6.71 10.47
N SER A 240 -10.42 7.53 10.04
CA SER A 240 -11.67 7.71 10.77
C SER A 240 -12.53 6.45 10.77
N ALA A 241 -12.60 5.74 9.63
CA ALA A 241 -13.29 4.46 9.54
C ALA A 241 -12.61 3.39 10.40
N MET A 242 -11.28 3.35 10.40
CA MET A 242 -10.50 2.45 11.25
C MET A 242 -10.73 2.74 12.75
N GLU A 243 -10.72 4.00 13.14
CA GLU A 243 -10.99 4.42 14.52
C GLU A 243 -12.40 4.04 14.99
N ASN A 244 -13.41 4.19 14.11
CA ASN A 244 -14.78 3.78 14.40
C ASN A 244 -14.99 2.25 14.43
N HIS A 245 -14.10 1.49 13.81
CA HIS A 245 -14.15 0.03 13.80
C HIS A 245 -13.65 -0.56 15.12
N PHE A 246 -12.67 0.07 15.74
CA PHE A 246 -12.04 -0.43 16.97
C PHE A 246 -12.53 0.33 18.21
N SER A 247 -12.49 -0.33 19.36
CA SER A 247 -12.79 0.27 20.67
C SER A 247 -11.50 0.67 21.40
N PRO A 248 -11.48 1.83 22.10
CA PRO A 248 -10.33 2.25 22.89
C PRO A 248 -9.91 1.24 23.98
N ASP A 249 -10.87 0.50 24.51
CA ASP A 249 -10.67 -0.43 25.63
C ASP A 249 -10.21 -1.82 25.15
N GLU A 250 -10.37 -2.12 23.84
CA GLU A 250 -10.08 -3.45 23.28
C GLU A 250 -8.75 -3.51 22.52
N CYS A 251 -8.21 -2.36 22.10
CA CYS A 251 -7.05 -2.33 21.21
C CYS A 251 -5.91 -1.48 21.77
N SER A 252 -4.74 -2.10 22.00
CA SER A 252 -3.54 -1.41 22.47
C SER A 252 -3.03 -0.32 21.51
N PHE A 253 -3.32 -0.46 20.23
CA PHE A 253 -2.92 0.48 19.15
C PHE A 253 -3.95 1.59 18.88
N TYR A 254 -5.08 1.68 19.57
CA TYR A 254 -6.13 2.67 19.32
C TYR A 254 -5.62 4.11 19.32
N THR A 255 -4.77 4.48 20.29
CA THR A 255 -4.20 5.82 20.37
C THR A 255 -3.26 6.17 19.20
N GLN A 256 -2.72 5.16 18.52
CA GLN A 256 -1.92 5.32 17.30
C GLN A 256 -2.82 5.57 16.09
N ILE A 257 -3.97 4.88 15.97
CA ILE A 257 -4.99 5.18 14.94
C ILE A 257 -5.43 6.64 15.05
N THR A 258 -5.79 7.06 16.27
CA THR A 258 -6.15 8.45 16.56
C THR A 258 -5.04 9.44 16.15
N ALA A 259 -3.77 9.12 16.45
CA ALA A 259 -2.66 9.98 16.03
C ALA A 259 -2.54 10.10 14.51
N ARG A 260 -2.74 9.01 13.77
CA ARG A 260 -2.73 9.01 12.29
C ARG A 260 -3.91 9.79 11.72
N LYS A 261 -5.13 9.61 12.26
CA LYS A 261 -6.31 10.41 11.89
C LYS A 261 -6.06 11.90 12.10
N LEU A 262 -5.53 12.28 13.26
CA LEU A 262 -5.21 13.67 13.56
C LEU A 262 -4.13 14.23 12.61
N ALA A 263 -3.09 13.45 12.29
CA ALA A 263 -2.09 13.84 11.31
C ALA A 263 -2.71 14.09 9.92
N ALA A 264 -3.49 13.12 9.42
CA ALA A 264 -4.17 13.24 8.14
C ALA A 264 -5.13 14.45 8.09
N CYS A 265 -5.82 14.80 9.19
CA CYS A 265 -6.64 15.99 9.30
C CYS A 265 -5.80 17.27 9.12
N ALA A 266 -4.63 17.35 9.74
CA ALA A 266 -3.73 18.51 9.65
C ALA A 266 -3.14 18.64 8.23
N ASP A 267 -2.74 17.54 7.62
CA ASP A 267 -2.21 17.51 6.25
C ASP A 267 -3.28 17.95 5.24
N THR A 268 -4.53 17.49 5.41
CA THR A 268 -5.66 17.90 4.57
C THR A 268 -5.97 19.38 4.72
N TYR A 269 -5.94 19.92 5.95
CA TYR A 269 -6.08 21.37 6.18
C TYR A 269 -5.00 22.15 5.43
N CYS A 270 -3.74 21.71 5.55
CA CYS A 270 -2.60 22.37 4.90
C CYS A 270 -2.79 22.38 3.37
N SER A 271 -3.21 21.27 2.79
CA SER A 271 -3.47 21.16 1.35
C SER A 271 -4.53 22.14 0.88
N TYR A 272 -5.70 22.18 1.51
CA TYR A 272 -6.77 23.14 1.16
C TYR A 272 -6.34 24.60 1.34
N MET A 273 -5.56 24.87 2.37
CA MET A 273 -5.01 26.22 2.60
C MET A 273 -4.07 26.63 1.47
N LEU A 274 -3.22 25.73 0.97
CA LEU A 274 -2.29 25.99 -0.14
C LEU A 274 -2.99 26.14 -1.48
N GLN A 275 -4.03 25.34 -1.72
CA GLN A 275 -4.86 25.40 -2.94
C GLN A 275 -5.78 26.62 -2.96
N GLY A 276 -5.93 27.34 -1.86
CA GLY A 276 -6.85 28.49 -1.74
C GLY A 276 -8.32 28.09 -1.66
N ASP A 277 -8.63 26.81 -1.45
CA ASP A 277 -10.00 26.35 -1.25
C ASP A 277 -10.53 26.76 0.13
N LYS A 278 -11.37 27.77 0.14
CA LYS A 278 -11.93 28.33 1.37
C LYS A 278 -12.91 27.37 2.06
N SER A 279 -13.66 26.59 1.31
CA SER A 279 -14.67 25.65 1.85
C SER A 279 -14.00 24.47 2.55
N GLY A 280 -13.10 23.79 1.86
CA GLY A 280 -12.32 22.68 2.41
C GLY A 280 -11.49 23.11 3.60
N ARG A 281 -10.78 24.26 3.50
CA ARG A 281 -10.04 24.87 4.60
C ARG A 281 -10.92 25.12 5.83
N GLN A 282 -12.13 25.69 5.66
CA GLN A 282 -13.04 25.95 6.77
C GLN A 282 -13.50 24.66 7.46
N LYS A 283 -13.89 23.66 6.67
CA LYS A 283 -14.28 22.33 7.15
C LYS A 283 -13.19 21.73 8.04
N TYR A 284 -11.96 21.67 7.55
CA TYR A 284 -10.85 21.06 8.28
C TYR A 284 -10.34 21.90 9.45
N LEU A 285 -10.46 23.23 9.38
CA LEU A 285 -10.22 24.09 10.54
C LEU A 285 -11.16 23.77 11.70
N MET A 286 -12.44 23.50 11.42
CA MET A 286 -13.40 23.08 12.46
C MET A 286 -13.02 21.73 13.06
N LEU A 287 -12.58 20.76 12.25
CA LEU A 287 -12.11 19.46 12.72
C LEU A 287 -10.84 19.58 13.59
N LEU A 288 -9.87 20.42 13.19
CA LEU A 288 -8.70 20.72 13.99
C LEU A 288 -9.09 21.30 15.36
N LYS A 289 -10.01 22.27 15.41
CA LYS A 289 -10.49 22.84 16.67
C LYS A 289 -11.14 21.79 17.55
N ALA A 290 -12.04 20.98 16.99
CA ALA A 290 -12.72 19.91 17.72
C ALA A 290 -11.72 18.87 18.28
N GLY A 291 -10.69 18.49 17.51
CA GLY A 291 -9.66 17.53 17.91
C GLY A 291 -8.58 18.05 18.87
N SER A 292 -8.60 19.36 19.24
CA SER A 292 -7.50 19.96 20.02
C SER A 292 -7.24 19.32 21.37
N LYS A 293 -8.29 18.90 22.10
CA LYS A 293 -8.15 18.23 23.40
C LYS A 293 -7.50 16.86 23.23
N GLU A 294 -7.97 16.09 22.25
CA GLU A 294 -7.46 14.78 21.90
C GLU A 294 -6.01 14.86 21.43
N ALA A 295 -5.68 15.80 20.52
CA ALA A 295 -4.33 16.02 20.04
C ALA A 295 -3.34 16.33 21.18
N ARG A 296 -3.74 17.15 22.16
CA ARG A 296 -2.90 17.46 23.33
C ARG A 296 -2.59 16.22 24.15
N ALA A 297 -3.59 15.38 24.39
CA ALA A 297 -3.47 14.18 25.23
C ALA A 297 -2.75 13.02 24.53
N ASN A 298 -2.80 12.95 23.19
CA ASN A 298 -2.26 11.82 22.45
C ASN A 298 -0.73 11.78 22.49
N LYS A 299 -0.17 10.71 23.09
CA LYS A 299 1.28 10.52 23.26
C LYS A 299 2.03 10.21 21.95
N HIS A 300 1.33 9.67 20.94
CA HIS A 300 1.92 9.29 19.64
C HIS A 300 1.90 10.45 18.62
N LEU A 301 1.16 11.53 18.87
CA LEU A 301 1.13 12.66 17.98
C LEU A 301 2.39 13.51 18.14
N ARG A 302 3.07 13.82 17.01
CA ARG A 302 4.30 14.63 16.98
C ARG A 302 4.07 16.01 17.58
N PRO A 303 5.04 16.59 18.31
CA PRO A 303 4.90 17.92 18.93
C PRO A 303 4.50 19.02 17.94
N ALA A 304 5.07 19.02 16.73
CA ALA A 304 4.71 19.98 15.68
C ALA A 304 3.22 19.93 15.32
N LEU A 305 2.63 18.74 15.23
CA LEU A 305 1.19 18.57 14.97
C LEU A 305 0.34 19.02 16.15
N LYS A 306 0.77 18.77 17.40
CA LYS A 306 0.10 19.34 18.60
C LYS A 306 0.05 20.86 18.56
N LEU A 307 1.11 21.50 18.07
CA LEU A 307 1.15 22.96 17.87
C LEU A 307 0.16 23.40 16.80
N VAL A 308 0.02 22.66 15.69
CA VAL A 308 -1.00 22.94 14.65
C VAL A 308 -2.39 22.98 15.26
N TYR A 309 -2.77 21.99 16.07
CA TYR A 309 -4.05 21.91 16.77
C TYR A 309 -4.25 23.05 17.77
N ALA A 310 -3.22 23.41 18.54
CA ALA A 310 -3.27 24.52 19.47
C ALA A 310 -3.49 25.85 18.74
N LEU A 311 -2.75 26.10 17.68
CA LEU A 311 -2.87 27.32 16.86
C LEU A 311 -4.20 27.39 16.10
N ALA A 312 -4.73 26.28 15.62
CA ALA A 312 -6.06 26.21 15.00
C ALA A 312 -7.15 26.72 15.94
N SER A 313 -7.01 26.44 17.24
CA SER A 313 -7.98 26.86 18.27
C SER A 313 -7.76 28.31 18.75
N THR A 314 -6.51 28.81 18.78
CA THR A 314 -6.18 30.09 19.38
C THR A 314 -5.96 31.20 18.34
N SER A 315 -5.25 30.91 17.24
CA SER A 315 -4.91 31.89 16.21
C SER A 315 -4.78 31.25 14.82
N PRO A 316 -5.89 30.97 14.13
CA PRO A 316 -5.87 30.36 12.78
C PRO A 316 -5.05 31.16 11.75
N ILE A 317 -5.01 32.50 11.89
CA ILE A 317 -4.25 33.37 10.99
C ILE A 317 -2.74 33.13 11.17
N LEU A 318 -2.28 32.98 12.42
CA LEU A 318 -0.89 32.66 12.70
C LEU A 318 -0.53 31.25 12.18
N LEU A 319 -1.44 30.28 12.35
CA LEU A 319 -1.28 28.95 11.79
C LEU A 319 -1.02 29.00 10.28
N ASP A 320 -1.86 29.69 9.51
CA ASP A 320 -1.71 29.81 8.06
C ASP A 320 -0.36 30.42 7.67
N ARG A 321 0.06 31.46 8.39
CA ARG A 321 1.35 32.11 8.12
C ARG A 321 2.53 31.17 8.35
N LEU A 322 2.51 30.43 9.43
CA LEU A 322 3.57 29.46 9.77
C LEU A 322 3.63 28.30 8.79
N LEU A 323 2.47 27.73 8.40
CA LEU A 323 2.41 26.66 7.42
C LEU A 323 2.92 27.10 6.05
N LYS A 324 2.54 28.31 5.58
CA LYS A 324 3.08 28.87 4.32
C LYS A 324 4.58 29.08 4.37
N LEU A 325 5.11 29.57 5.49
CA LEU A 325 6.54 29.72 5.70
C LEU A 325 7.28 28.38 5.66
N TYR A 326 6.75 27.36 6.34
CA TYR A 326 7.31 26.01 6.36
C TYR A 326 7.39 25.40 4.96
N VAL A 327 6.29 25.46 4.19
CA VAL A 327 6.25 24.93 2.82
C VAL A 327 7.23 25.66 1.90
N ASN A 328 7.31 27.01 2.00
CA ASN A 328 8.25 27.79 1.19
C ASN A 328 9.72 27.51 1.54
N LEU A 329 10.03 27.13 2.77
CA LEU A 329 11.38 26.73 3.16
C LEU A 329 11.71 25.31 2.69
N SER A 330 10.77 24.35 2.81
CA SER A 330 10.96 22.96 2.38
C SER A 330 11.03 22.80 0.85
N SER A 331 10.49 23.74 0.07
CA SER A 331 10.60 23.72 -1.40
C SER A 331 11.92 24.28 -1.94
N ARG A 332 12.80 24.79 -1.07
CA ARG A 332 14.11 25.38 -1.43
C ARG A 332 15.30 24.47 -1.07
N THR A 333 15.04 23.39 -0.37
CA THR A 333 15.99 22.31 -0.04
C THR A 333 15.75 21.09 -0.89
#